data_a3960fa072d569b7036ba0292a441c9b
#
_entry.id   a3960fa072d569b7036ba0292a441c9b
#
_cell.length_a   1.000
_cell.length_b   1.000
_cell.length_c   1.000
_cell.angle_alpha   90.00
_cell.angle_beta   90.00
_cell.angle_gamma   90.00
#
_symmetry.space_group_name_H-M   'P 1'
#
loop_
_entity.id
_entity.type
_entity.pdbx_description
1 polymer ?
#
loop_
_entity_poly.entity_id
_entity_poly.type
_entity_poly.pdbx_seq_one_letter_code
_entity_poly.pdbx_strand_id
1 'polypeptide(L)'
;MRREGHIIEEIVEYSNMAESFDQVLSGTKRKKSHQGRYLLAHREEVIKELSERIASGTFHVTAKDIEEKDIIEAGKLRHIQFFKKLKNSIAVHAIMSVVDKHLKKRFIRTTSASIKNRGMHDLMKYIRRDIQKDPEGTRFCYKFDISKFYESVNQDFVMYSVHRVFKDKKLIAMLDNFVRIIPQGISIGLRSSQGLGNLLLSVYLDHYLKDRYGVRHFYRYCDDGVVLGKSKAELWEIRDAVHEQLEQINLKIKANERVFPVDEGIDFLGYVIYPDHVLLRKRIKQKFSRKMHEVKSKKRRRVLIASFYGMAKHADCIMLFNKLTGKEMKSFKDLNVAYKPEDGK
;
A
#
# COMPACT_ATOMS: atom_id res chain seq x y z
N MET A 1 -8.77 23.22 4.97
CA MET A 1 -9.60 22.11 4.48
C MET A 1 -10.64 21.75 5.55
N ARG A 2 -11.91 21.52 5.20
CA ARG A 2 -12.97 21.19 6.18
C ARG A 2 -12.74 19.77 6.73
N ARG A 3 -12.77 19.60 8.06
CA ARG A 3 -12.66 18.30 8.73
C ARG A 3 -13.97 17.51 8.61
N GLU A 4 -13.85 16.19 8.47
CA GLU A 4 -14.99 15.28 8.31
C GLU A 4 -15.50 14.77 9.67
N GLY A 5 -16.82 14.61 9.79
CA GLY A 5 -17.50 14.07 10.97
C GLY A 5 -18.61 13.12 10.55
N HIS A 6 -19.34 12.55 11.53
CA HIS A 6 -20.38 11.54 11.30
C HIS A 6 -19.87 10.25 10.65
N ILE A 7 -18.59 9.94 10.87
CA ILE A 7 -17.94 8.76 10.29
C ILE A 7 -18.36 7.48 11.02
N ILE A 8 -18.68 7.60 12.31
CA ILE A 8 -19.12 6.44 13.12
C ILE A 8 -20.40 5.84 12.55
N GLU A 9 -21.35 6.67 12.12
CA GLU A 9 -22.59 6.20 11.52
C GLU A 9 -22.33 5.36 10.25
N GLU A 10 -21.42 5.81 9.38
CA GLU A 10 -21.03 5.05 8.19
C GLU A 10 -20.34 3.72 8.56
N ILE A 11 -19.52 3.73 9.63
CA ILE A 11 -18.78 2.53 10.06
C ILE A 11 -19.74 1.45 10.53
N VAL A 12 -20.74 1.82 11.34
CA VAL A 12 -21.66 0.87 11.96
C VAL A 12 -22.84 0.48 11.07
N GLU A 13 -22.95 1.01 9.87
CA GLU A 13 -23.89 0.52 8.87
C GLU A 13 -23.77 -1.00 8.70
N TYR A 14 -24.90 -1.69 8.74
CA TYR A 14 -24.91 -3.16 8.65
C TYR A 14 -24.16 -3.66 7.39
N SER A 15 -24.34 -3.00 6.26
CA SER A 15 -23.65 -3.34 5.00
C SER A 15 -22.12 -3.33 5.14
N ASN A 16 -21.55 -2.31 5.78
CA ASN A 16 -20.12 -2.20 6.02
C ASN A 16 -19.60 -3.25 7.02
N MET A 17 -20.36 -3.46 8.09
CA MET A 17 -20.00 -4.45 9.11
C MET A 17 -20.06 -5.88 8.55
N ALA A 18 -21.10 -6.20 7.77
CA ALA A 18 -21.28 -7.50 7.11
C ALA A 18 -20.19 -7.77 6.06
N GLU A 19 -19.90 -6.77 5.19
CA GLU A 19 -18.82 -6.88 4.21
C GLU A 19 -17.46 -7.10 4.91
N SER A 20 -17.20 -6.39 5.98
CA SER A 20 -15.95 -6.51 6.74
C SER A 20 -15.81 -7.87 7.42
N PHE A 21 -16.91 -8.41 7.96
CA PHE A 21 -16.98 -9.75 8.50
C PHE A 21 -16.62 -10.79 7.42
N ASP A 22 -17.27 -10.73 6.26
CA ASP A 22 -17.08 -11.65 5.15
C ASP A 22 -15.67 -11.55 4.55
N GLN A 23 -15.12 -10.35 4.42
CA GLN A 23 -13.75 -10.09 3.94
C GLN A 23 -12.70 -10.71 4.87
N VAL A 24 -12.80 -10.49 6.17
CA VAL A 24 -11.85 -11.05 7.15
C VAL A 24 -11.91 -12.58 7.17
N LEU A 25 -13.08 -13.16 7.00
CA LEU A 25 -13.29 -14.61 6.96
C LEU A 25 -13.19 -15.23 5.57
N SER A 26 -12.86 -14.48 4.51
CA SER A 26 -12.81 -15.00 3.13
C SER A 26 -11.81 -16.13 2.92
N GLY A 27 -10.69 -16.13 3.69
CA GLY A 27 -9.63 -17.14 3.58
C GLY A 27 -10.01 -18.49 4.15
N THR A 28 -9.77 -19.57 3.39
CA THR A 28 -10.09 -20.96 3.78
C THR A 28 -9.54 -21.35 5.16
N LYS A 29 -8.31 -20.91 5.49
CA LYS A 29 -7.71 -21.21 6.82
C LYS A 29 -8.49 -20.56 7.96
N ARG A 30 -8.90 -19.29 7.78
CA ARG A 30 -9.68 -18.57 8.79
C ARG A 30 -11.06 -19.16 8.96
N LYS A 31 -11.78 -19.46 7.87
CA LYS A 31 -13.11 -20.12 7.92
C LYS A 31 -13.07 -21.45 8.65
N LYS A 32 -12.03 -22.26 8.44
CA LYS A 32 -11.88 -23.59 9.04
C LYS A 32 -11.30 -23.59 10.45
N SER A 33 -10.79 -22.47 10.95
CA SER A 33 -10.30 -22.35 12.32
C SER A 33 -11.45 -22.45 13.35
N HIS A 34 -11.13 -22.80 14.59
CA HIS A 34 -12.12 -22.83 15.67
C HIS A 34 -12.83 -21.48 15.81
N GLN A 35 -12.07 -20.37 15.87
CA GLN A 35 -12.63 -19.02 15.93
C GLN A 35 -13.51 -18.71 14.70
N GLY A 36 -13.07 -19.08 13.50
CA GLY A 36 -13.82 -18.80 12.27
C GLY A 36 -15.17 -19.54 12.24
N ARG A 37 -15.21 -20.80 12.65
CA ARG A 37 -16.46 -21.57 12.73
C ARG A 37 -17.43 -20.97 13.74
N TYR A 38 -16.94 -20.62 14.93
CA TYR A 38 -17.73 -19.95 15.95
C TYR A 38 -18.32 -18.63 15.43
N LEU A 39 -17.49 -17.77 14.85
CA LEU A 39 -17.92 -16.46 14.31
C LEU A 39 -18.97 -16.63 13.21
N LEU A 40 -18.81 -17.62 12.33
CA LEU A 40 -19.80 -17.91 11.28
C LEU A 40 -21.14 -18.38 11.84
N ALA A 41 -21.15 -19.18 12.90
CA ALA A 41 -22.37 -19.63 13.57
C ALA A 41 -23.11 -18.49 14.31
N HIS A 42 -22.38 -17.48 14.78
CA HIS A 42 -22.92 -16.35 15.57
C HIS A 42 -22.79 -15.01 14.81
N ARG A 43 -22.89 -15.05 13.49
CA ARG A 43 -22.58 -13.90 12.61
C ARG A 43 -23.32 -12.63 13.01
N GLU A 44 -24.64 -12.70 13.15
CA GLU A 44 -25.47 -11.53 13.42
C GLU A 44 -25.24 -10.96 14.83
N GLU A 45 -25.06 -11.83 15.81
CA GLU A 45 -24.75 -11.43 17.19
C GLU A 45 -23.41 -10.68 17.26
N VAL A 46 -22.40 -11.21 16.57
CA VAL A 46 -21.05 -10.61 16.52
C VAL A 46 -21.09 -9.27 15.80
N ILE A 47 -21.80 -9.17 14.69
CA ILE A 47 -21.94 -7.91 13.96
C ILE A 47 -22.62 -6.87 14.86
N LYS A 48 -23.74 -7.22 15.51
CA LYS A 48 -24.48 -6.35 16.42
C LYS A 48 -23.58 -5.87 17.57
N GLU A 49 -22.93 -6.80 18.28
CA GLU A 49 -22.04 -6.46 19.41
C GLU A 49 -20.90 -5.51 18.97
N LEU A 50 -20.25 -5.78 17.84
CA LEU A 50 -19.17 -4.93 17.36
C LEU A 50 -19.70 -3.54 16.95
N SER A 51 -20.86 -3.48 16.30
CA SER A 51 -21.51 -2.21 15.94
C SER A 51 -21.82 -1.36 17.18
N GLU A 52 -22.40 -1.96 18.22
CA GLU A 52 -22.70 -1.29 19.47
C GLU A 52 -21.44 -0.75 20.17
N ARG A 53 -20.38 -1.55 20.23
CA ARG A 53 -19.10 -1.15 20.81
C ARG A 53 -18.41 -0.03 20.03
N ILE A 54 -18.49 -0.03 18.71
CA ILE A 54 -17.94 1.03 17.86
C ILE A 54 -18.80 2.30 18.01
N ALA A 55 -20.13 2.19 17.95
CA ALA A 55 -21.05 3.32 18.09
C ALA A 55 -20.92 4.02 19.45
N SER A 56 -20.78 3.26 20.52
CA SER A 56 -20.56 3.82 21.86
C SER A 56 -19.16 4.41 22.05
N GLY A 57 -18.17 4.02 21.21
CA GLY A 57 -16.75 4.39 21.38
C GLY A 57 -16.00 3.52 22.41
N THR A 58 -16.60 2.39 22.84
CA THR A 58 -16.01 1.47 23.81
C THR A 58 -15.15 0.36 23.17
N PHE A 59 -15.07 0.31 21.83
CA PHE A 59 -14.17 -0.60 21.17
C PHE A 59 -12.71 -0.18 21.40
N HIS A 60 -11.95 -1.03 22.05
CA HIS A 60 -10.57 -0.81 22.41
C HIS A 60 -9.77 -2.10 22.23
N VAL A 61 -8.53 -1.99 21.79
CA VAL A 61 -7.55 -3.08 21.64
C VAL A 61 -6.27 -2.73 22.39
N THR A 62 -5.58 -3.73 22.91
CA THR A 62 -4.38 -3.57 23.72
C THR A 62 -3.22 -4.38 23.14
N ALA A 63 -2.01 -4.16 23.62
CA ALA A 63 -0.85 -4.98 23.27
C ALA A 63 -1.06 -6.47 23.55
N LYS A 64 -1.93 -6.84 24.53
CA LYS A 64 -2.28 -8.24 24.82
C LYS A 64 -3.12 -8.89 23.71
N ASP A 65 -3.81 -8.10 22.89
CA ASP A 65 -4.65 -8.59 21.78
C ASP A 65 -3.85 -8.87 20.50
N ILE A 66 -2.59 -8.46 20.44
CA ILE A 66 -1.70 -8.72 19.30
C ILE A 66 -0.76 -9.87 19.58
N GLU A 67 -0.33 -10.52 18.53
CA GLU A 67 0.73 -11.52 18.48
C GLU A 67 1.77 -11.07 17.46
N GLU A 68 3.04 -11.35 17.73
CA GLU A 68 4.15 -11.02 16.86
C GLU A 68 4.68 -12.27 16.18
N LYS A 69 5.08 -12.13 14.94
CA LYS A 69 5.70 -13.19 14.16
C LYS A 69 6.80 -12.65 13.27
N ASP A 70 7.92 -13.34 13.31
CA ASP A 70 9.02 -13.09 12.40
C ASP A 70 8.78 -13.76 11.06
N ILE A 71 8.90 -12.98 9.98
CA ILE A 71 8.86 -13.48 8.61
C ILE A 71 10.08 -12.99 7.83
N ILE A 72 10.57 -13.82 6.92
CA ILE A 72 11.59 -13.41 5.97
C ILE A 72 10.91 -13.05 4.65
N GLU A 73 10.84 -11.76 4.35
CA GLU A 73 10.31 -11.24 3.10
C GLU A 73 11.41 -10.61 2.25
N ALA A 74 11.60 -11.14 1.05
CA ALA A 74 12.63 -10.67 0.11
C ALA A 74 14.06 -10.68 0.70
N GLY A 75 14.35 -11.58 1.66
CA GLY A 75 15.65 -11.69 2.35
C GLY A 75 15.83 -10.74 3.52
N LYS A 76 14.80 -10.01 3.92
CA LYS A 76 14.78 -9.15 5.11
C LYS A 76 13.90 -9.78 6.19
N LEU A 77 14.38 -9.81 7.43
CA LEU A 77 13.58 -10.15 8.59
C LEU A 77 12.59 -9.02 8.85
N ARG A 78 11.31 -9.37 9.05
CA ARG A 78 10.26 -8.43 9.43
C ARG A 78 9.51 -8.96 10.63
N HIS A 79 9.35 -8.13 11.64
CA HIS A 79 8.52 -8.38 12.81
C HIS A 79 7.10 -7.91 12.49
N ILE A 80 6.18 -8.84 12.21
CA ILE A 80 4.79 -8.50 11.88
C ILE A 80 3.88 -8.74 13.08
N GLN A 81 2.93 -7.84 13.28
CA GLN A 81 1.90 -7.95 14.29
C GLN A 81 0.55 -8.32 13.67
N PHE A 82 -0.22 -9.12 14.37
CA PHE A 82 -1.58 -9.47 13.97
C PHE A 82 -2.48 -9.71 15.19
N PHE A 83 -3.77 -9.52 15.06
CA PHE A 83 -4.70 -9.76 16.15
C PHE A 83 -4.88 -11.27 16.42
N LYS A 84 -4.76 -11.67 17.69
CA LYS A 84 -5.04 -13.03 18.16
C LYS A 84 -6.50 -13.44 17.90
N LYS A 85 -7.44 -12.49 18.09
CA LYS A 85 -8.87 -12.69 17.89
C LYS A 85 -9.31 -12.15 16.53
N LEU A 86 -9.92 -12.98 15.70
CA LEU A 86 -10.50 -12.59 14.42
C LEU A 86 -11.58 -11.51 14.57
N LYS A 87 -12.28 -11.47 15.71
CA LYS A 87 -13.27 -10.45 16.07
C LYS A 87 -12.66 -9.05 16.06
N ASN A 88 -11.46 -8.87 16.64
CA ASN A 88 -10.75 -7.59 16.60
C ASN A 88 -10.35 -7.23 15.16
N SER A 89 -9.95 -8.21 14.34
CA SER A 89 -9.65 -7.98 12.93
C SER A 89 -10.89 -7.51 12.15
N ILE A 90 -12.08 -8.02 12.46
CA ILE A 90 -13.35 -7.60 11.83
C ILE A 90 -13.66 -6.15 12.19
N ALA A 91 -13.59 -5.79 13.47
CA ALA A 91 -13.86 -4.42 13.92
C ALA A 91 -12.90 -3.41 13.30
N VAL A 92 -11.57 -3.68 13.36
CA VAL A 92 -10.57 -2.80 12.75
C VAL A 92 -10.74 -2.73 11.23
N HIS A 93 -11.13 -3.83 10.58
CA HIS A 93 -11.44 -3.81 9.15
C HIS A 93 -12.65 -2.92 8.84
N ALA A 94 -13.73 -3.01 9.62
CA ALA A 94 -14.92 -2.18 9.44
C ALA A 94 -14.62 -0.69 9.62
N ILE A 95 -13.86 -0.33 10.65
CA ILE A 95 -13.43 1.05 10.88
C ILE A 95 -12.57 1.55 9.71
N MET A 96 -11.54 0.81 9.35
CA MET A 96 -10.59 1.24 8.32
C MET A 96 -11.17 1.19 6.90
N SER A 97 -12.18 0.37 6.61
CA SER A 97 -12.83 0.34 5.29
C SER A 97 -13.53 1.67 4.97
N VAL A 98 -14.10 2.32 5.97
CA VAL A 98 -14.70 3.66 5.84
C VAL A 98 -13.63 4.74 5.91
N VAL A 99 -12.77 4.70 6.92
CA VAL A 99 -11.66 5.66 7.07
C VAL A 99 -10.84 5.78 5.78
N ASP A 100 -10.48 4.68 5.13
CA ASP A 100 -9.71 4.68 3.88
C ASP A 100 -10.43 5.37 2.72
N LYS A 101 -11.78 5.33 2.66
CA LYS A 101 -12.56 6.07 1.65
C LYS A 101 -12.35 7.59 1.82
N HIS A 102 -12.35 8.05 3.07
CA HIS A 102 -12.13 9.47 3.40
C HIS A 102 -10.67 9.88 3.22
N LEU A 103 -9.72 9.03 3.63
CA LEU A 103 -8.28 9.27 3.42
C LEU A 103 -7.92 9.32 1.94
N LYS A 104 -8.50 8.47 1.10
CA LYS A 104 -8.24 8.44 -0.35
C LYS A 104 -8.50 9.81 -1.02
N LYS A 105 -9.46 10.58 -0.52
CA LYS A 105 -9.77 11.94 -1.02
C LYS A 105 -8.65 12.94 -0.69
N ARG A 106 -7.80 12.62 0.30
CA ARG A 106 -6.70 13.49 0.78
C ARG A 106 -5.37 13.17 0.10
N PHE A 107 -5.25 12.02 -0.56
CA PHE A 107 -4.02 11.61 -1.20
C PHE A 107 -3.92 12.18 -2.61
N ILE A 108 -2.73 12.66 -2.99
CA ILE A 108 -2.45 12.98 -4.39
C ILE A 108 -2.68 11.75 -5.27
N ARG A 109 -2.99 11.95 -6.56
CA ARG A 109 -3.36 10.83 -7.45
C ARG A 109 -2.25 9.78 -7.58
N THR A 110 -1.01 10.22 -7.50
CA THR A 110 0.19 9.39 -7.67
C THR A 110 0.74 8.79 -6.38
N THR A 111 0.00 8.89 -5.26
CA THR A 111 0.20 8.07 -4.06
C THR A 111 -0.53 6.75 -4.22
N SER A 112 0.19 5.65 -4.02
CA SER A 112 -0.28 4.27 -4.15
C SER A 112 0.16 3.42 -2.96
N ALA A 113 -0.26 2.19 -2.92
CA ALA A 113 -0.16 1.18 -1.88
C ALA A 113 -1.33 1.21 -0.90
N SER A 114 -1.99 0.05 -0.77
CA SER A 114 -3.15 -0.16 0.13
C SER A 114 -4.30 0.83 -0.06
N ILE A 115 -4.37 1.46 -1.22
CA ILE A 115 -5.45 2.34 -1.65
C ILE A 115 -6.24 1.61 -2.74
N LYS A 116 -7.57 1.48 -2.56
CA LYS A 116 -8.44 0.82 -3.53
C LYS A 116 -8.26 1.45 -4.92
N ASN A 117 -7.97 0.60 -5.94
CA ASN A 117 -7.71 0.96 -7.34
C ASN A 117 -6.44 1.79 -7.58
N ARG A 118 -5.50 1.85 -6.61
CA ARG A 118 -4.19 2.50 -6.75
C ARG A 118 -3.08 1.53 -6.33
N GLY A 119 -2.86 0.50 -7.13
CA GLY A 119 -1.81 -0.50 -6.92
C GLY A 119 -0.53 -0.19 -7.70
N MET A 120 0.47 -1.08 -7.57
CA MET A 120 1.77 -0.94 -8.25
C MET A 120 1.65 -0.79 -9.77
N HIS A 121 0.75 -1.52 -10.40
CA HIS A 121 0.56 -1.46 -11.86
C HIS A 121 -0.10 -0.16 -12.32
N ASP A 122 -1.01 0.39 -11.51
CA ASP A 122 -1.61 1.69 -11.76
C ASP A 122 -0.53 2.79 -11.70
N LEU A 123 0.30 2.80 -10.66
CA LEU A 123 1.38 3.76 -10.51
C LEU A 123 2.42 3.66 -11.64
N MET A 124 2.81 2.45 -12.03
CA MET A 124 3.72 2.21 -13.15
C MET A 124 3.17 2.77 -14.47
N LYS A 125 1.85 2.65 -14.71
CA LYS A 125 1.20 3.24 -15.91
C LYS A 125 1.31 4.76 -15.91
N TYR A 126 1.19 5.41 -14.74
CA TYR A 126 1.36 6.86 -14.63
C TYR A 126 2.79 7.28 -14.97
N ILE A 127 3.79 6.60 -14.40
CA ILE A 127 5.21 6.88 -14.67
C ILE A 127 5.49 6.75 -16.18
N ARG A 128 5.11 5.63 -16.80
CA ARG A 128 5.30 5.42 -18.25
C ARG A 128 4.61 6.48 -19.10
N ARG A 129 3.35 6.76 -18.79
CA ARG A 129 2.57 7.77 -19.52
C ARG A 129 3.27 9.14 -19.46
N ASP A 130 3.76 9.52 -18.30
CA ASP A 130 4.35 10.84 -18.09
C ASP A 130 5.73 10.93 -18.75
N ILE A 131 6.54 9.87 -18.76
CA ILE A 131 7.79 9.78 -19.53
C ILE A 131 7.51 9.94 -21.05
N GLN A 132 6.45 9.27 -21.56
CA GLN A 132 6.10 9.36 -22.98
C GLN A 132 5.52 10.72 -23.39
N LYS A 133 4.78 11.39 -22.49
CA LYS A 133 4.12 12.67 -22.79
C LYS A 133 5.02 13.87 -22.58
N ASP A 134 6.02 13.75 -21.72
CA ASP A 134 6.93 14.84 -21.35
C ASP A 134 8.38 14.34 -21.30
N PRO A 135 8.96 13.88 -22.43
CA PRO A 135 10.31 13.31 -22.45
C PRO A 135 11.37 14.30 -21.96
N GLU A 136 11.23 15.60 -22.28
CA GLU A 136 12.16 16.63 -21.83
C GLU A 136 12.07 16.92 -20.33
N GLY A 137 10.87 16.95 -19.77
CA GLY A 137 10.63 17.15 -18.34
C GLY A 137 10.91 15.93 -17.47
N THR A 138 11.21 14.77 -18.07
CA THR A 138 11.39 13.49 -17.36
C THR A 138 12.72 12.78 -17.69
N ARG A 139 13.75 13.56 -18.09
CA ARG A 139 15.07 13.00 -18.48
C ARG A 139 15.84 12.35 -17.34
N PHE A 140 15.62 12.79 -16.11
CA PHE A 140 16.31 12.31 -14.92
C PHE A 140 15.31 11.83 -13.88
N CYS A 141 15.77 10.91 -13.03
CA CYS A 141 15.00 10.34 -11.93
C CYS A 141 15.74 10.52 -10.62
N TYR A 142 15.06 11.07 -9.61
CA TYR A 142 15.45 10.93 -8.22
C TYR A 142 14.61 9.85 -7.58
N LYS A 143 15.27 8.85 -7.02
CA LYS A 143 14.65 7.73 -6.32
C LYS A 143 15.13 7.66 -4.89
N PHE A 144 14.20 7.50 -3.94
CA PHE A 144 14.48 7.40 -2.52
C PHE A 144 13.58 6.38 -1.82
N ASP A 145 13.99 5.95 -0.64
CA ASP A 145 13.27 5.03 0.25
C ASP A 145 13.47 5.50 1.69
N ILE A 146 12.41 5.62 2.47
CA ILE A 146 12.47 6.06 3.86
C ILE A 146 13.02 4.93 4.73
N SER A 147 14.01 5.24 5.55
CA SER A 147 14.65 4.25 6.41
C SER A 147 13.72 3.79 7.53
N LYS A 148 13.51 2.46 7.63
CA LYS A 148 12.72 1.84 8.72
C LYS A 148 11.39 2.57 9.00
N PHE A 149 10.66 2.95 7.94
CA PHE A 149 9.50 3.84 8.02
C PHE A 149 8.56 3.47 9.18
N TYR A 150 8.01 2.25 9.19
CA TYR A 150 7.05 1.83 10.21
C TYR A 150 7.59 1.88 11.63
N GLU A 151 8.87 1.55 11.83
CA GLU A 151 9.54 1.53 13.13
C GLU A 151 9.89 2.95 13.62
N SER A 152 10.16 3.88 12.67
CA SER A 152 10.65 5.23 12.94
C SER A 152 9.56 6.28 13.03
N VAL A 153 8.34 5.98 12.58
CA VAL A 153 7.21 6.92 12.60
C VAL A 153 6.95 7.39 14.02
N ASN A 154 6.90 8.70 14.22
CA ASN A 154 6.44 9.30 15.46
C ASN A 154 4.90 9.31 15.48
N GLN A 155 4.32 8.68 16.48
CA GLN A 155 2.89 8.49 16.68
C GLN A 155 2.12 9.82 16.80
N ASP A 156 2.72 10.84 17.39
CA ASP A 156 2.08 12.15 17.57
C ASP A 156 1.89 12.88 16.25
N PHE A 157 2.85 12.78 15.31
CA PHE A 157 2.68 13.33 13.96
C PHE A 157 1.59 12.59 13.16
N VAL A 158 1.45 11.28 13.38
CA VAL A 158 0.33 10.51 12.79
C VAL A 158 -0.99 11.05 13.34
N MET A 159 -1.12 11.21 14.66
CA MET A 159 -2.34 11.71 15.29
C MET A 159 -2.62 13.17 14.93
N TYR A 160 -1.60 14.01 14.82
CA TYR A 160 -1.77 15.35 14.27
C TYR A 160 -2.38 15.31 12.86
N SER A 161 -1.89 14.42 12.01
CA SER A 161 -2.42 14.23 10.65
C SER A 161 -3.89 13.75 10.67
N VAL A 162 -4.24 12.85 11.59
CA VAL A 162 -5.62 12.36 11.81
C VAL A 162 -6.54 13.52 12.22
N HIS A 163 -6.11 14.37 13.16
CA HIS A 163 -6.87 15.54 13.61
C HIS A 163 -7.10 16.59 12.50
N ARG A 164 -6.25 16.65 11.50
CA ARG A 164 -6.45 17.52 10.33
C ARG A 164 -7.58 17.05 9.41
N VAL A 165 -7.89 15.75 9.43
CA VAL A 165 -8.91 15.15 8.56
C VAL A 165 -10.24 14.97 9.29
N PHE A 166 -10.21 14.43 10.50
CA PHE A 166 -11.41 14.07 11.25
C PHE A 166 -11.68 14.99 12.44
N LYS A 167 -12.98 15.14 12.79
CA LYS A 167 -13.45 15.85 13.99
C LYS A 167 -14.26 14.96 14.94
N ASP A 168 -14.57 13.73 14.53
CA ASP A 168 -15.31 12.75 15.32
C ASP A 168 -14.43 12.23 16.46
N LYS A 169 -14.76 12.63 17.70
CA LYS A 169 -13.94 12.31 18.89
C LYS A 169 -13.81 10.81 19.15
N LYS A 170 -14.92 10.05 18.95
CA LYS A 170 -14.90 8.59 19.15
C LYS A 170 -14.01 7.90 18.12
N LEU A 171 -14.10 8.30 16.86
CA LEU A 171 -13.22 7.79 15.80
C LEU A 171 -11.76 8.11 16.09
N ILE A 172 -11.46 9.36 16.44
CA ILE A 172 -10.08 9.79 16.75
C ILE A 172 -9.51 8.97 17.90
N ALA A 173 -10.27 8.72 18.96
CA ALA A 173 -9.84 7.88 20.09
C ALA A 173 -9.54 6.44 19.66
N MET A 174 -10.36 5.85 18.79
CA MET A 174 -10.09 4.51 18.24
C MET A 174 -8.86 4.50 17.33
N LEU A 175 -8.66 5.51 16.50
CA LEU A 175 -7.45 5.59 15.64
C LEU A 175 -6.19 5.83 16.47
N ASP A 176 -6.26 6.64 17.54
CA ASP A 176 -5.15 6.81 18.48
C ASP A 176 -4.78 5.49 19.17
N ASN A 177 -5.80 4.73 19.61
CA ASN A 177 -5.60 3.40 20.17
C ASN A 177 -4.91 2.44 19.19
N PHE A 178 -5.23 2.49 17.89
CA PHE A 178 -4.55 1.65 16.89
C PHE A 178 -3.11 2.10 16.62
N VAL A 179 -2.85 3.39 16.62
CA VAL A 179 -1.51 3.95 16.44
C VAL A 179 -0.61 3.59 17.61
N ARG A 180 -1.12 3.70 18.85
CA ARG A 180 -0.37 3.48 20.09
C ARG A 180 -0.44 2.04 20.60
N ILE A 181 -0.90 1.08 19.80
CA ILE A 181 -0.97 -0.33 20.22
C ILE A 181 0.41 -0.96 20.45
N ILE A 182 1.45 -0.40 19.85
CA ILE A 182 2.86 -0.72 20.10
C ILE A 182 3.57 0.52 20.69
N PRO A 183 4.64 0.32 21.47
CA PRO A 183 5.31 1.43 22.18
C PRO A 183 5.91 2.50 21.29
N GLN A 184 6.41 2.12 20.10
CA GLN A 184 7.08 3.03 19.18
C GLN A 184 6.76 2.66 17.73
N GLY A 185 6.70 3.66 16.84
CA GLY A 185 6.37 3.45 15.43
C GLY A 185 4.91 3.11 15.24
N ILE A 186 4.59 2.53 14.10
CA ILE A 186 3.29 1.96 13.77
C ILE A 186 3.44 0.50 13.33
N SER A 187 2.49 -0.34 13.70
CA SER A 187 2.57 -1.79 13.50
C SER A 187 2.74 -2.21 12.04
N ILE A 188 3.64 -3.15 11.78
CA ILE A 188 3.73 -3.84 10.49
C ILE A 188 2.74 -5.02 10.51
N GLY A 189 1.71 -4.96 9.67
CA GLY A 189 0.75 -6.05 9.49
C GLY A 189 -0.67 -5.75 9.99
N LEU A 190 -0.87 -4.74 10.84
CA LEU A 190 -2.21 -4.29 11.18
C LEU A 190 -2.81 -3.45 10.03
N ARG A 191 -4.12 -3.62 9.82
CA ARG A 191 -4.88 -2.99 8.73
C ARG A 191 -4.83 -1.45 8.77
N SER A 192 -4.72 -0.86 9.97
CA SER A 192 -4.71 0.59 10.18
C SER A 192 -3.40 1.27 9.74
N SER A 193 -2.27 0.59 9.88
CA SER A 193 -0.95 1.23 9.78
C SER A 193 -0.63 1.80 8.40
N GLN A 194 -1.05 1.12 7.33
CA GLN A 194 -0.74 1.58 5.97
C GLN A 194 -1.52 2.83 5.57
N GLY A 195 -2.82 2.90 5.90
CA GLY A 195 -3.65 4.07 5.64
C GLY A 195 -3.16 5.29 6.42
N LEU A 196 -2.84 5.09 7.70
CA LEU A 196 -2.36 6.16 8.59
C LEU A 196 -0.93 6.60 8.25
N GLY A 197 -0.04 5.67 7.88
CA GLY A 197 1.29 6.00 7.37
C GLY A 197 1.24 6.78 6.05
N ASN A 198 0.35 6.40 5.14
CA ASN A 198 0.13 7.18 3.91
C ASN A 198 -0.42 8.58 4.22
N LEU A 199 -1.30 8.73 5.22
CA LEU A 199 -1.81 10.03 5.64
C LEU A 199 -0.69 10.93 6.17
N LEU A 200 0.18 10.41 7.03
CA LEU A 200 1.35 11.14 7.54
C LEU A 200 2.18 11.72 6.38
N LEU A 201 2.60 10.86 5.45
CA LEU A 201 3.41 11.30 4.31
C LEU A 201 2.65 12.21 3.35
N SER A 202 1.34 12.04 3.22
CA SER A 202 0.51 12.96 2.42
C SER A 202 0.51 14.36 3.00
N VAL A 203 0.39 14.49 4.31
CA VAL A 203 0.35 15.80 5.00
C VAL A 203 1.70 16.51 4.96
N TYR A 204 2.79 15.79 5.21
CA TYR A 204 4.11 16.41 5.35
C TYR A 204 4.96 16.42 4.09
N LEU A 205 4.77 15.47 3.18
CA LEU A 205 5.61 15.32 2.00
C LEU A 205 4.84 15.52 0.69
N ASP A 206 3.75 14.75 0.44
CA ASP A 206 3.12 14.71 -0.88
C ASP A 206 2.58 16.07 -1.33
N HIS A 207 1.79 16.71 -0.45
CA HIS A 207 1.20 18.03 -0.73
C HIS A 207 2.24 19.13 -0.73
N TYR A 208 3.29 19.02 0.09
CA TYR A 208 4.39 19.97 0.03
C TYR A 208 5.07 19.94 -1.34
N LEU A 209 5.45 18.76 -1.81
CA LEU A 209 6.11 18.62 -3.12
C LEU A 209 5.20 19.02 -4.28
N LYS A 210 3.92 18.60 -4.26
CA LYS A 210 3.01 18.87 -5.38
C LYS A 210 2.46 20.29 -5.39
N ASP A 211 1.98 20.78 -4.25
CA ASP A 211 1.16 21.98 -4.19
C ASP A 211 1.96 23.22 -3.82
N ARG A 212 3.07 23.08 -3.07
CA ARG A 212 3.92 24.20 -2.64
C ARG A 212 5.19 24.30 -3.45
N TYR A 213 5.93 23.19 -3.59
CA TYR A 213 7.19 23.18 -4.34
C TYR A 213 6.99 23.09 -5.86
N GLY A 214 5.82 22.62 -6.31
CA GLY A 214 5.44 22.57 -7.72
C GLY A 214 6.01 21.38 -8.49
N VAL A 215 6.41 20.30 -7.80
CA VAL A 215 6.96 19.09 -8.44
C VAL A 215 5.90 18.44 -9.33
N ARG A 216 6.14 18.47 -10.65
CA ARG A 216 5.17 17.97 -11.64
C ARG A 216 5.05 16.45 -11.64
N HIS A 217 6.16 15.74 -11.59
CA HIS A 217 6.26 14.29 -11.74
C HIS A 217 6.76 13.63 -10.45
N PHE A 218 5.88 13.48 -9.48
CA PHE A 218 6.15 12.80 -8.20
C PHE A 218 5.23 11.59 -8.02
N TYR A 219 5.81 10.46 -7.66
CA TYR A 219 5.15 9.17 -7.47
C TYR A 219 5.60 8.53 -6.17
N ARG A 220 4.66 8.04 -5.36
CA ARG A 220 4.99 7.38 -4.11
C ARG A 220 4.23 6.06 -3.94
N TYR A 221 4.95 5.04 -3.55
CA TYR A 221 4.39 3.75 -3.18
C TYR A 221 4.80 3.42 -1.74
N CYS A 222 3.91 3.66 -0.77
CA CYS A 222 4.22 3.58 0.66
C CYS A 222 5.39 4.50 1.04
N ASP A 223 6.54 3.95 1.40
CA ASP A 223 7.78 4.63 1.77
C ASP A 223 8.77 4.84 0.60
N ASP A 224 8.52 4.21 -0.55
CA ASP A 224 9.33 4.37 -1.76
C ASP A 224 8.84 5.55 -2.61
N GLY A 225 9.73 6.51 -2.93
CA GLY A 225 9.44 7.69 -3.77
C GLY A 225 10.25 7.74 -5.05
N VAL A 226 9.62 8.28 -6.11
CA VAL A 226 10.23 8.57 -7.41
C VAL A 226 9.81 9.98 -7.84
N VAL A 227 10.77 10.80 -8.20
CA VAL A 227 10.57 12.12 -8.83
C VAL A 227 11.25 12.10 -10.18
N LEU A 228 10.57 12.61 -11.22
CA LEU A 228 11.19 12.82 -12.54
C LEU A 228 11.35 14.31 -12.77
N GLY A 229 12.44 14.70 -13.41
CA GLY A 229 12.80 16.09 -13.68
C GLY A 229 13.63 16.25 -14.95
N LYS A 230 13.78 17.49 -15.40
CA LYS A 230 14.51 17.84 -16.63
C LYS A 230 16.02 17.83 -16.47
N SER A 231 16.52 18.03 -15.24
CA SER A 231 17.96 18.12 -14.95
C SER A 231 18.32 17.49 -13.61
N LYS A 232 19.60 17.11 -13.46
CA LYS A 232 20.13 16.63 -12.17
C LYS A 232 20.11 17.74 -11.11
N ALA A 233 20.39 18.99 -11.48
CA ALA A 233 20.39 20.13 -10.57
C ALA A 233 19.01 20.31 -9.92
N GLU A 234 17.94 20.36 -10.73
CA GLU A 234 16.56 20.42 -10.24
C GLU A 234 16.24 19.28 -9.26
N LEU A 235 16.66 18.05 -9.56
CA LEU A 235 16.39 16.90 -8.71
C LEU A 235 17.20 16.90 -7.41
N TRP A 236 18.39 17.52 -7.39
CA TRP A 236 19.15 17.71 -6.15
C TRP A 236 18.47 18.74 -5.23
N GLU A 237 17.93 19.83 -5.77
CA GLU A 237 17.12 20.80 -5.00
C GLU A 237 15.86 20.14 -4.43
N ILE A 238 15.15 19.32 -5.23
CA ILE A 238 13.98 18.56 -4.76
C ILE A 238 14.38 17.55 -3.69
N ARG A 239 15.53 16.88 -3.84
CA ARG A 239 16.06 15.98 -2.82
C ARG A 239 16.25 16.69 -1.49
N ASP A 240 16.87 17.84 -1.49
CA ASP A 240 17.11 18.61 -0.27
C ASP A 240 15.79 19.04 0.39
N ALA A 241 14.81 19.46 -0.41
CA ALA A 241 13.45 19.73 0.06
C ALA A 241 12.75 18.50 0.65
N VAL A 242 12.95 17.31 0.07
CA VAL A 242 12.42 16.04 0.61
C VAL A 242 13.06 15.72 1.97
N HIS A 243 14.39 15.87 2.08
CA HIS A 243 15.11 15.68 3.34
C HIS A 243 14.60 16.62 4.43
N GLU A 244 14.50 17.91 4.13
CA GLU A 244 14.00 18.93 5.06
C GLU A 244 12.58 18.57 5.59
N GLN A 245 11.67 18.17 4.70
CA GLN A 245 10.30 17.81 5.11
C GLN A 245 10.25 16.54 5.97
N LEU A 246 11.06 15.55 5.67
CA LEU A 246 11.11 14.32 6.45
C LEU A 246 11.79 14.49 7.81
N GLU A 247 12.81 15.36 7.90
CA GLU A 247 13.46 15.70 9.16
C GLU A 247 12.52 16.37 10.15
N GLN A 248 11.57 17.20 9.70
CA GLN A 248 10.53 17.81 10.56
C GLN A 248 9.69 16.77 11.32
N ILE A 249 9.58 15.56 10.79
CA ILE A 249 8.84 14.45 11.41
C ILE A 249 9.75 13.30 11.89
N ASN A 250 11.05 13.59 12.03
CA ASN A 250 12.08 12.66 12.51
C ASN A 250 12.25 11.40 11.61
N LEU A 251 11.96 11.50 10.32
CA LEU A 251 12.21 10.44 9.36
C LEU A 251 13.48 10.72 8.55
N LYS A 252 14.14 9.64 8.12
CA LYS A 252 15.39 9.71 7.34
C LYS A 252 15.29 8.88 6.07
N ILE A 253 15.95 9.34 5.02
CA ILE A 253 16.11 8.61 3.77
C ILE A 253 17.27 7.63 3.91
N LYS A 254 17.17 6.47 3.24
CA LYS A 254 18.27 5.51 3.14
C LYS A 254 19.41 6.06 2.31
N ALA A 255 20.65 5.75 2.68
CA ALA A 255 21.87 6.21 1.99
C ALA A 255 21.98 5.78 0.51
N ASN A 256 21.15 4.85 0.03
CA ASN A 256 21.13 4.38 -1.34
C ASN A 256 20.19 5.16 -2.27
N GLU A 257 19.77 6.37 -1.88
CA GLU A 257 19.05 7.28 -2.77
C GLU A 257 19.92 7.67 -3.97
N ARG A 258 19.31 7.94 -5.11
CA ARG A 258 20.03 8.20 -6.36
C ARG A 258 19.33 9.22 -7.22
N VAL A 259 20.16 10.08 -7.90
CA VAL A 259 19.75 10.88 -9.06
C VAL A 259 20.48 10.32 -10.29
N PHE A 260 19.74 9.89 -11.32
CA PHE A 260 20.27 9.20 -12.49
C PHE A 260 19.42 9.48 -13.75
N PRO A 261 19.96 9.30 -14.96
CA PRO A 261 19.18 9.38 -16.20
C PRO A 261 18.10 8.30 -16.28
N VAL A 262 16.91 8.65 -16.78
CA VAL A 262 15.80 7.69 -16.95
C VAL A 262 16.16 6.56 -17.93
N ASP A 263 17.07 6.82 -18.87
CA ASP A 263 17.58 5.81 -19.83
C ASP A 263 18.37 4.67 -19.17
N GLU A 264 18.87 4.85 -17.94
CA GLU A 264 19.45 3.75 -17.16
C GLU A 264 18.38 2.74 -16.67
N GLY A 265 17.11 3.12 -16.75
CA GLY A 265 15.97 2.32 -16.27
C GLY A 265 15.65 2.56 -14.79
N ILE A 266 14.40 2.88 -14.50
CA ILE A 266 13.90 3.12 -13.14
C ILE A 266 13.53 1.78 -12.50
N ASP A 267 14.38 1.27 -11.60
CA ASP A 267 14.10 0.05 -10.82
C ASP A 267 13.08 0.34 -9.71
N PHE A 268 11.79 0.15 -10.00
CA PHE A 268 10.69 0.47 -9.10
C PHE A 268 9.57 -0.58 -9.17
N LEU A 269 8.93 -0.90 -8.05
CA LEU A 269 7.78 -1.80 -7.94
C LEU A 269 7.98 -3.22 -8.53
N GLY A 270 9.22 -3.70 -8.59
CA GLY A 270 9.54 -5.02 -9.17
C GLY A 270 9.78 -5.00 -10.67
N TYR A 271 9.78 -3.84 -11.27
CA TYR A 271 10.06 -3.58 -12.68
C TYR A 271 11.28 -2.68 -12.85
N VAL A 272 11.84 -2.70 -14.05
CA VAL A 272 12.78 -1.69 -14.53
C VAL A 272 12.08 -0.98 -15.70
N ILE A 273 11.75 0.30 -15.48
CA ILE A 273 10.95 1.12 -16.40
C ILE A 273 11.92 1.95 -17.23
N TYR A 274 11.90 1.75 -18.55
CA TYR A 274 12.63 2.52 -19.54
C TYR A 274 11.65 3.44 -20.30
N PRO A 275 12.13 4.43 -21.04
CA PRO A 275 11.26 5.30 -21.83
C PRO A 275 10.38 4.56 -22.84
N ASP A 276 10.91 3.54 -23.49
CA ASP A 276 10.28 2.77 -24.57
C ASP A 276 9.70 1.42 -24.12
N HIS A 277 10.26 0.80 -23.08
CA HIS A 277 9.86 -0.55 -22.64
C HIS A 277 9.90 -0.72 -21.12
N VAL A 278 9.37 -1.87 -20.64
CA VAL A 278 9.40 -2.26 -19.21
C VAL A 278 9.88 -3.68 -19.06
N LEU A 279 10.84 -3.91 -18.21
CA LEU A 279 11.34 -5.25 -17.89
C LEU A 279 10.95 -5.65 -16.47
N LEU A 280 10.76 -6.95 -16.24
CA LEU A 280 10.71 -7.49 -14.88
C LEU A 280 12.12 -7.45 -14.26
N ARG A 281 12.18 -7.07 -12.97
CA ARG A 281 13.41 -7.09 -12.18
C ARG A 281 14.08 -8.47 -12.25
N LYS A 282 15.39 -8.51 -12.48
CA LYS A 282 16.20 -9.75 -12.63
C LYS A 282 15.91 -10.79 -11.54
N ARG A 283 15.82 -10.34 -10.28
CA ARG A 283 15.53 -11.21 -9.13
C ARG A 283 14.17 -11.93 -9.23
N ILE A 284 13.13 -11.27 -9.78
CA ILE A 284 11.80 -11.88 -9.97
C ILE A 284 11.89 -13.00 -11.02
N LYS A 285 12.53 -12.73 -12.15
CA LYS A 285 12.75 -13.70 -13.23
C LYS A 285 13.51 -14.94 -12.73
N GLN A 286 14.62 -14.72 -12.04
CA GLN A 286 15.46 -15.81 -11.50
C GLN A 286 14.72 -16.63 -10.44
N LYS A 287 14.00 -15.98 -9.50
CA LYS A 287 13.23 -16.69 -8.48
C LYS A 287 12.12 -17.55 -9.10
N PHE A 288 11.45 -17.04 -10.12
CA PHE A 288 10.43 -17.81 -10.84
C PHE A 288 11.06 -19.01 -11.57
N SER A 289 12.12 -18.79 -12.34
CA SER A 289 12.83 -19.86 -13.06
C SER A 289 13.23 -20.99 -12.11
N ARG A 290 13.92 -20.69 -11.00
CA ARG A 290 14.31 -21.71 -10.01
C ARG A 290 13.10 -22.49 -9.49
N LYS A 291 12.03 -21.81 -9.08
CA LYS A 291 10.82 -22.49 -8.59
C LYS A 291 10.14 -23.35 -9.62
N MET A 292 10.21 -22.98 -10.91
CA MET A 292 9.66 -23.79 -12.00
C MET A 292 10.45 -25.10 -12.22
N HIS A 293 11.76 -25.11 -11.99
CA HIS A 293 12.58 -26.34 -12.02
C HIS A 293 12.31 -27.25 -10.82
N GLU A 294 12.15 -26.67 -9.63
CA GLU A 294 11.99 -27.43 -8.38
C GLU A 294 10.58 -28.01 -8.21
N VAL A 295 9.56 -27.40 -8.83
CA VAL A 295 8.17 -27.75 -8.58
C VAL A 295 7.74 -29.05 -9.27
N LYS A 296 7.46 -30.13 -8.48
CA LYS A 296 6.93 -31.41 -8.97
C LYS A 296 5.40 -31.44 -9.09
N SER A 297 4.69 -30.76 -8.22
CA SER A 297 3.23 -30.77 -8.19
C SER A 297 2.60 -29.94 -9.31
N LYS A 298 1.75 -30.59 -10.15
CA LYS A 298 1.00 -29.91 -11.24
C LYS A 298 0.14 -28.76 -10.70
N LYS A 299 -0.52 -28.94 -9.55
CA LYS A 299 -1.35 -27.90 -8.90
C LYS A 299 -0.50 -26.69 -8.51
N ARG A 300 0.65 -26.93 -7.84
CA ARG A 300 1.55 -25.84 -7.43
C ARG A 300 2.19 -25.13 -8.63
N ARG A 301 2.53 -25.87 -9.69
CA ARG A 301 3.03 -25.32 -10.96
C ARG A 301 2.04 -24.32 -11.58
N ARG A 302 0.73 -24.68 -11.64
CA ARG A 302 -0.33 -23.77 -12.13
C ARG A 302 -0.40 -22.48 -11.31
N VAL A 303 -0.33 -22.57 -9.99
CA VAL A 303 -0.35 -21.40 -9.09
C VAL A 303 0.87 -20.49 -9.32
N LEU A 304 2.07 -21.09 -9.50
CA LEU A 304 3.29 -20.32 -9.79
C LEU A 304 3.18 -19.58 -11.12
N ILE A 305 2.68 -20.25 -12.17
CA ILE A 305 2.48 -19.65 -13.50
C ILE A 305 1.47 -18.50 -13.41
N ALA A 306 0.33 -18.69 -12.75
CA ALA A 306 -0.69 -17.65 -12.59
C ALA A 306 -0.15 -16.43 -11.84
N SER A 307 0.61 -16.65 -10.75
CA SER A 307 1.25 -15.58 -10.00
C SER A 307 2.28 -14.80 -10.84
N PHE A 308 3.11 -15.50 -11.62
CA PHE A 308 4.10 -14.87 -12.50
C PHE A 308 3.44 -14.12 -13.65
N TYR A 309 2.38 -14.68 -14.24
CA TYR A 309 1.58 -14.04 -15.28
C TYR A 309 1.02 -12.68 -14.82
N GLY A 310 0.55 -12.58 -13.56
CA GLY A 310 0.08 -11.34 -12.98
C GLY A 310 1.10 -10.20 -13.03
N MET A 311 2.41 -10.52 -12.97
CA MET A 311 3.50 -9.56 -13.15
C MET A 311 3.91 -9.43 -14.63
N ALA A 312 4.10 -10.57 -15.31
CA ALA A 312 4.62 -10.65 -16.68
C ALA A 312 3.79 -9.90 -17.70
N LYS A 313 2.47 -9.90 -17.56
CA LYS A 313 1.54 -9.18 -18.45
C LYS A 313 1.72 -7.64 -18.45
N HIS A 314 2.50 -7.08 -17.53
CA HIS A 314 2.80 -5.65 -17.43
C HIS A 314 4.24 -5.32 -17.83
N ALA A 315 4.98 -6.26 -18.41
CA ALA A 315 6.38 -6.10 -18.81
C ALA A 315 6.65 -6.76 -20.17
N ASP A 316 7.66 -6.30 -20.88
CA ASP A 316 8.09 -6.84 -22.18
C ASP A 316 8.86 -8.14 -21.97
N CYS A 317 8.15 -9.21 -21.63
CA CYS A 317 8.74 -10.50 -21.28
C CYS A 317 7.98 -11.71 -21.84
N ILE A 318 7.25 -11.54 -22.95
CA ILE A 318 6.44 -12.60 -23.61
C ILE A 318 7.30 -13.82 -23.93
N MET A 319 8.43 -13.63 -24.62
CA MET A 319 9.33 -14.72 -24.97
C MET A 319 9.87 -15.48 -23.75
N LEU A 320 10.25 -14.73 -22.70
CA LEU A 320 10.69 -15.33 -21.45
C LEU A 320 9.57 -16.12 -20.76
N PHE A 321 8.36 -15.58 -20.73
CA PHE A 321 7.20 -16.26 -20.15
C PHE A 321 6.94 -17.58 -20.89
N ASN A 322 6.86 -17.55 -22.21
CA ASN A 322 6.59 -18.71 -23.05
C ASN A 322 7.68 -19.79 -22.85
N LYS A 323 8.96 -19.38 -22.87
CA LYS A 323 10.10 -20.29 -22.62
C LYS A 323 10.03 -20.97 -21.26
N LEU A 324 9.73 -20.22 -20.19
CA LEU A 324 9.76 -20.76 -18.81
C LEU A 324 8.51 -21.57 -18.45
N THR A 325 7.37 -21.30 -19.08
CA THR A 325 6.09 -21.94 -18.72
C THR A 325 5.65 -23.03 -19.66
N GLY A 326 6.16 -23.01 -20.91
CA GLY A 326 5.66 -23.84 -22.03
C GLY A 326 4.24 -23.44 -22.46
N LYS A 327 3.81 -22.23 -22.14
CA LYS A 327 2.50 -21.68 -22.47
C LYS A 327 2.66 -20.43 -23.31
N GLU A 328 1.83 -20.30 -24.33
CA GLU A 328 1.77 -19.13 -25.15
C GLU A 328 1.06 -17.98 -24.42
N MET A 329 1.75 -16.85 -24.26
CA MET A 329 1.16 -15.60 -23.81
C MET A 329 0.77 -14.81 -25.06
N LYS A 330 -0.52 -14.57 -25.23
CA LYS A 330 -1.03 -13.73 -26.30
C LYS A 330 -0.55 -12.29 -26.13
N SER A 331 -0.49 -11.52 -27.19
CA SER A 331 0.14 -10.21 -27.24
C SER A 331 -0.35 -9.24 -26.15
N PHE A 332 0.48 -8.28 -25.77
CA PHE A 332 0.17 -7.20 -24.81
C PHE A 332 -1.12 -6.43 -25.11
N LYS A 333 -1.52 -6.34 -26.40
CA LYS A 333 -2.73 -5.64 -26.83
C LYS A 333 -4.01 -6.35 -26.39
N ASP A 334 -3.99 -7.67 -26.32
CA ASP A 334 -5.18 -8.47 -25.96
C ASP A 334 -5.51 -8.42 -24.47
N LEU A 335 -4.57 -7.97 -23.63
CA LEU A 335 -4.71 -7.87 -22.18
C LEU A 335 -5.19 -6.50 -21.69
N ASN A 336 -5.22 -5.50 -22.57
CA ASN A 336 -5.71 -4.15 -22.27
C ASN A 336 -7.25 -4.01 -22.32
N VAL A 337 -7.97 -5.08 -22.66
CA VAL A 337 -9.44 -5.04 -22.87
C VAL A 337 -10.23 -5.03 -21.54
N ALA A 338 -9.63 -5.29 -20.40
CA ALA A 338 -10.34 -5.44 -19.12
C ALA A 338 -10.25 -4.24 -18.16
N TYR A 339 -9.66 -3.10 -18.56
CA TYR A 339 -9.65 -1.90 -17.72
C TYR A 339 -10.37 -0.75 -18.41
N LYS A 340 -11.67 -0.66 -18.19
CA LYS A 340 -12.40 0.62 -18.33
C LYS A 340 -12.03 1.44 -17.05
N PRO A 341 -11.48 2.65 -17.18
CA PRO A 341 -11.49 3.58 -16.05
C PRO A 341 -12.97 3.82 -15.73
N GLU A 342 -13.39 3.58 -14.50
CA GLU A 342 -14.64 4.16 -14.01
C GLU A 342 -14.43 5.68 -14.10
N ASP A 343 -15.05 6.28 -15.09
CA ASP A 343 -15.13 7.71 -15.28
C ASP A 343 -15.75 8.29 -14.00
N GLY A 344 -15.12 9.34 -13.51
CA GLY A 344 -15.58 10.04 -12.35
C GLY A 344 -17.04 10.50 -12.48
N LYS A 345 -17.82 10.18 -11.50
CA LYS A 345 -18.94 10.95 -11.01
C LYS A 345 -18.76 11.15 -9.51
#